data_5cc5f3a8949cedcbc5242ccfc89e8d59
#
_entry.id   5cc5f3a8949cedcbc5242ccfc89e8d59
#
_cell.length_a   1.000
_cell.length_b   1.000
_cell.length_c   1.000
_cell.angle_alpha   90.00
_cell.angle_beta   90.00
_cell.angle_gamma   90.00
#
_symmetry.space_group_name_H-M   'P 1'
#
loop_
_entity.id
_entity.type
_entity.pdbx_description
1 polymer ?
#
loop_
_entity_poly.entity_id
_entity_poly.type
_entity_poly.pdbx_seq_one_letter_code
_entity_poly.pdbx_strand_id
1 'polypeptide(L)'
;LNWLTGDIDGAERDLADIQQLAPDLTETQLLAPQAQAVAALAIETEQWDTAVRAVADIVRRLPVEDGDPVVHWETITALWLGLWAAAEAARERGDAGSTSLAPHLAELDRLLEAAVRRPPDRRTLRDRALLALCEAERGRVSGTASSAHWGSAVEALDALGAVAQRAYARVRLAEALLTEDAARPTAADALNEAVELFARAPRSPIRALAEKVARRARLRLAEHNHDEAEPGSRDRFGLTERETEVLRLLGEARTNREIGEALFISPKTVSVHVTSLMRKLGVRRRADAARLARKAVLE
;
A
#
# COMPACT_ATOMS: atom_id res chain seq x y z
N LEU A 1 -11.18 -4.11 -1.33
CA LEU A 1 -10.11 -4.11 -2.37
C LEU A 1 -9.36 -5.46 -2.36
N ASN A 2 -10.05 -6.52 -2.79
CA ASN A 2 -9.54 -7.90 -2.77
C ASN A 2 -8.28 -8.07 -3.65
N TRP A 3 -8.18 -7.36 -4.76
CA TRP A 3 -7.03 -7.40 -5.65
C TRP A 3 -5.68 -7.03 -4.98
N LEU A 4 -5.68 -6.10 -4.02
CA LEU A 4 -4.45 -5.72 -3.28
C LEU A 4 -3.88 -6.87 -2.43
N THR A 5 -4.71 -7.85 -2.10
CA THR A 5 -4.30 -9.07 -1.41
C THR A 5 -3.96 -10.21 -2.37
N GLY A 6 -4.16 -10.00 -3.68
CA GLY A 6 -3.95 -10.98 -4.75
C GLY A 6 -5.15 -11.89 -5.04
N ASP A 7 -6.34 -11.55 -4.54
CA ASP A 7 -7.61 -12.21 -4.87
C ASP A 7 -8.22 -11.57 -6.12
N ILE A 8 -7.66 -11.87 -7.28
CA ILE A 8 -8.11 -11.34 -8.57
C ILE A 8 -9.49 -11.87 -8.93
N ASP A 9 -9.73 -13.18 -8.75
CA ASP A 9 -11.03 -13.81 -9.03
C ASP A 9 -12.14 -13.20 -8.16
N GLY A 10 -11.83 -12.83 -6.91
CA GLY A 10 -12.73 -12.10 -6.03
C GLY A 10 -13.02 -10.69 -6.55
N ALA A 11 -12.00 -9.99 -7.02
CA ALA A 11 -12.17 -8.64 -7.58
C ALA A 11 -13.00 -8.65 -8.88
N GLU A 12 -12.82 -9.63 -9.74
CA GLU A 12 -13.63 -9.80 -10.96
C GLU A 12 -15.09 -10.11 -10.63
N ARG A 13 -15.35 -10.95 -9.64
CA ARG A 13 -16.72 -11.22 -9.16
C ARG A 13 -17.38 -9.97 -8.58
N ASP A 14 -16.68 -9.24 -7.72
CA ASP A 14 -17.16 -7.98 -7.14
C ASP A 14 -17.53 -6.97 -8.25
N LEU A 15 -16.71 -6.88 -9.31
CA LEU A 15 -16.99 -6.01 -10.45
C LEU A 15 -18.23 -6.47 -11.23
N ALA A 16 -18.34 -7.78 -11.50
CA ALA A 16 -19.51 -8.35 -12.21
C ALA A 16 -20.81 -8.12 -11.42
N ASP A 17 -20.78 -8.31 -10.10
CA ASP A 17 -21.92 -8.06 -9.22
C ASP A 17 -22.34 -6.59 -9.24
N ILE A 18 -21.38 -5.65 -9.17
CA ILE A 18 -21.68 -4.21 -9.28
C ILE A 18 -22.34 -3.88 -10.62
N GLN A 19 -21.83 -4.45 -11.73
CA GLN A 19 -22.37 -4.20 -13.07
C GLN A 19 -23.79 -4.78 -13.27
N GLN A 20 -24.09 -5.91 -12.63
CA GLN A 20 -25.42 -6.53 -12.69
C GLN A 20 -26.45 -5.82 -11.82
N LEU A 21 -26.05 -5.39 -10.63
CA LEU A 21 -26.96 -4.78 -9.66
C LEU A 21 -27.40 -3.37 -10.05
N ALA A 22 -26.59 -2.68 -10.84
CA ALA A 22 -26.86 -1.29 -11.15
C ALA A 22 -26.31 -0.85 -12.53
N PRO A 23 -26.95 -1.28 -13.62
CA PRO A 23 -26.50 -0.93 -14.98
C PRO A 23 -26.58 0.58 -15.27
N ASP A 24 -27.44 1.31 -14.57
CA ASP A 24 -27.70 2.76 -14.77
C ASP A 24 -27.23 3.60 -13.57
N LEU A 25 -26.13 3.23 -12.92
CA LEU A 25 -25.61 3.94 -11.76
C LEU A 25 -25.28 5.40 -12.08
N THR A 26 -26.05 6.30 -11.48
CA THR A 26 -25.81 7.75 -11.53
C THR A 26 -25.33 8.32 -10.21
N GLU A 27 -25.41 7.54 -9.12
CA GLU A 27 -24.99 7.97 -7.80
C GLU A 27 -23.46 7.91 -7.64
N THR A 28 -22.86 9.00 -7.23
CA THR A 28 -21.40 9.16 -7.05
C THR A 28 -20.79 8.09 -6.14
N GLN A 29 -21.53 7.66 -5.12
CA GLN A 29 -21.09 6.64 -4.16
C GLN A 29 -20.87 5.26 -4.78
N LEU A 30 -21.50 4.98 -5.92
CA LEU A 30 -21.38 3.70 -6.63
C LEU A 30 -20.43 3.78 -7.84
N LEU A 31 -20.29 4.98 -8.43
CA LEU A 31 -19.40 5.21 -9.56
C LEU A 31 -17.91 5.05 -9.19
N ALA A 32 -17.49 5.61 -8.04
CA ALA A 32 -16.11 5.55 -7.62
C ALA A 32 -15.62 4.13 -7.28
N PRO A 33 -16.35 3.28 -6.53
CA PRO A 33 -16.01 1.88 -6.35
C PRO A 33 -15.91 1.08 -7.66
N GLN A 34 -16.79 1.32 -8.62
CA GLN A 34 -16.74 0.69 -9.92
C GLN A 34 -15.45 1.05 -10.67
N ALA A 35 -15.10 2.34 -10.72
CA ALA A 35 -13.84 2.75 -11.35
C ALA A 35 -12.62 2.18 -10.64
N GLN A 36 -12.63 2.13 -9.30
CA GLN A 36 -11.56 1.51 -8.55
C GLN A 36 -11.37 0.04 -8.94
N ALA A 37 -12.47 -0.72 -9.08
CA ALA A 37 -12.41 -2.11 -9.48
C ALA A 37 -11.87 -2.28 -10.90
N VAL A 38 -12.39 -1.51 -11.87
CA VAL A 38 -11.92 -1.54 -13.27
C VAL A 38 -10.45 -1.13 -13.35
N ALA A 39 -10.05 -0.03 -12.70
CA ALA A 39 -8.68 0.44 -12.72
C ALA A 39 -7.71 -0.56 -12.08
N ALA A 40 -8.13 -1.19 -10.97
CA ALA A 40 -7.33 -2.18 -10.27
C ALA A 40 -7.05 -3.42 -11.14
N LEU A 41 -8.08 -3.98 -11.79
CA LEU A 41 -7.92 -5.12 -12.70
C LEU A 41 -7.11 -4.75 -13.95
N ALA A 42 -7.31 -3.55 -14.49
CA ALA A 42 -6.54 -3.06 -15.62
C ALA A 42 -5.05 -2.85 -15.27
N ILE A 43 -4.74 -2.41 -14.03
CA ILE A 43 -3.35 -2.30 -13.53
C ILE A 43 -2.71 -3.70 -13.43
N GLU A 44 -3.43 -4.70 -12.94
CA GLU A 44 -2.91 -6.07 -12.82
C GLU A 44 -2.56 -6.69 -14.17
N THR A 45 -3.35 -6.35 -15.19
CA THR A 45 -3.14 -6.82 -16.56
C THR A 45 -2.30 -5.87 -17.42
N GLU A 46 -1.66 -4.87 -16.82
CA GLU A 46 -0.85 -3.85 -17.47
C GLU A 46 -1.60 -3.07 -18.59
N GLN A 47 -2.93 -2.99 -18.48
CA GLN A 47 -3.79 -2.23 -19.38
C GLN A 47 -3.93 -0.77 -18.91
N TRP A 48 -2.83 -0.04 -18.90
CA TRP A 48 -2.73 1.29 -18.33
C TRP A 48 -3.77 2.27 -18.85
N ASP A 49 -3.99 2.29 -20.18
CA ASP A 49 -4.96 3.19 -20.82
C ASP A 49 -6.40 2.91 -20.32
N THR A 50 -6.75 1.65 -20.12
CA THR A 50 -8.06 1.26 -19.61
C THR A 50 -8.27 1.78 -18.19
N ALA A 51 -7.26 1.65 -17.33
CA ALA A 51 -7.30 2.16 -15.97
C ALA A 51 -7.48 3.70 -15.93
N VAL A 52 -6.68 4.43 -16.72
CA VAL A 52 -6.76 5.90 -16.79
C VAL A 52 -8.13 6.36 -17.30
N ARG A 53 -8.63 5.73 -18.37
CA ARG A 53 -9.94 6.08 -18.94
C ARG A 53 -11.09 5.81 -17.98
N ALA A 54 -11.07 4.67 -17.29
CA ALA A 54 -12.11 4.32 -16.33
C ALA A 54 -12.25 5.39 -15.22
N VAL A 55 -11.13 5.91 -14.72
CA VAL A 55 -11.14 6.96 -13.70
C VAL A 55 -11.54 8.31 -14.30
N ALA A 56 -11.02 8.69 -15.47
CA ALA A 56 -11.38 9.94 -16.14
C ALA A 56 -12.87 10.00 -16.50
N ASP A 57 -13.46 8.88 -16.91
CA ASP A 57 -14.89 8.79 -17.23
C ASP A 57 -15.76 9.08 -16.01
N ILE A 58 -15.34 8.65 -14.84
CA ILE A 58 -16.05 8.97 -13.60
C ILE A 58 -15.92 10.45 -13.25
N VAL A 59 -14.71 11.00 -13.35
CA VAL A 59 -14.52 12.43 -13.06
C VAL A 59 -15.48 13.31 -13.88
N ARG A 60 -15.70 12.97 -15.16
CA ARG A 60 -16.67 13.68 -16.03
C ARG A 60 -18.13 13.55 -15.57
N ARG A 61 -18.45 12.49 -14.84
CA ARG A 61 -19.82 12.21 -14.34
C ARG A 61 -20.04 12.70 -12.91
N LEU A 62 -19.00 13.14 -12.20
CA LEU A 62 -19.16 13.67 -10.85
C LEU A 62 -20.05 14.92 -10.86
N PRO A 63 -20.90 15.10 -9.84
CA PRO A 63 -21.59 16.37 -9.61
C PRO A 63 -20.59 17.52 -9.52
N VAL A 64 -20.99 18.68 -9.99
CA VAL A 64 -20.15 19.89 -9.95
C VAL A 64 -20.80 20.88 -8.99
N GLU A 65 -20.03 21.37 -8.02
CA GLU A 65 -20.38 22.44 -7.09
C GLU A 65 -19.34 23.55 -7.22
N ASP A 66 -19.79 24.78 -7.36
CA ASP A 66 -18.94 25.98 -7.54
C ASP A 66 -17.88 25.84 -8.67
N GLY A 67 -18.20 25.07 -9.72
CA GLY A 67 -17.34 24.82 -10.88
C GLY A 67 -16.37 23.65 -10.72
N ASP A 68 -16.26 23.05 -9.53
CA ASP A 68 -15.38 21.94 -9.22
C ASP A 68 -16.15 20.62 -9.06
N PRO A 69 -15.56 19.46 -9.43
CA PRO A 69 -16.14 18.17 -9.16
C PRO A 69 -16.24 17.92 -7.64
N VAL A 70 -17.35 17.35 -7.21
CA VAL A 70 -17.55 16.96 -5.80
C VAL A 70 -16.59 15.86 -5.42
N VAL A 71 -15.80 16.11 -4.37
CA VAL A 71 -14.71 15.22 -3.94
C VAL A 71 -15.12 14.44 -2.69
N HIS A 72 -15.02 13.12 -2.78
CA HIS A 72 -15.11 12.18 -1.67
C HIS A 72 -13.84 11.32 -1.58
N TRP A 73 -13.59 10.65 -0.45
CA TRP A 73 -12.42 9.81 -0.28
C TRP A 73 -12.38 8.63 -1.29
N GLU A 74 -13.54 8.13 -1.72
CA GLU A 74 -13.65 7.09 -2.75
C GLU A 74 -13.13 7.60 -4.10
N THR A 75 -13.46 8.85 -4.47
CA THR A 75 -12.98 9.45 -5.72
C THR A 75 -11.48 9.73 -5.66
N ILE A 76 -10.92 10.11 -4.49
CA ILE A 76 -9.48 10.28 -4.31
C ILE A 76 -8.75 8.92 -4.43
N THR A 77 -9.36 7.84 -3.95
CA THR A 77 -8.79 6.50 -4.12
C THR A 77 -8.79 6.06 -5.58
N ALA A 78 -9.86 6.33 -6.33
CA ALA A 78 -9.90 6.08 -7.77
C ALA A 78 -8.86 6.93 -8.51
N LEU A 79 -8.73 8.22 -8.15
CA LEU A 79 -7.74 9.13 -8.70
C LEU A 79 -6.32 8.58 -8.53
N TRP A 80 -5.95 8.08 -7.35
CA TRP A 80 -4.65 7.45 -7.12
C TRP A 80 -4.39 6.30 -8.11
N LEU A 81 -5.37 5.41 -8.33
CA LEU A 81 -5.21 4.30 -9.28
C LEU A 81 -5.04 4.80 -10.72
N GLY A 82 -5.80 5.82 -11.11
CA GLY A 82 -5.67 6.46 -12.42
C GLY A 82 -4.29 7.11 -12.63
N LEU A 83 -3.78 7.82 -11.63
CA LEU A 83 -2.46 8.45 -11.67
C LEU A 83 -1.32 7.40 -11.65
N TRP A 84 -1.48 6.32 -10.88
CA TRP A 84 -0.54 5.19 -10.93
C TRP A 84 -0.45 4.61 -12.32
N ALA A 85 -1.59 4.27 -12.95
CA ALA A 85 -1.61 3.74 -14.30
C ALA A 85 -1.01 4.72 -15.33
N ALA A 86 -1.30 6.01 -15.19
CA ALA A 86 -0.74 7.06 -16.04
C ALA A 86 0.79 7.15 -15.91
N ALA A 87 1.32 7.03 -14.70
CA ALA A 87 2.76 7.05 -14.46
C ALA A 87 3.45 5.80 -15.06
N GLU A 88 2.83 4.62 -14.99
CA GLU A 88 3.37 3.42 -15.64
C GLU A 88 3.32 3.53 -17.17
N ALA A 89 2.21 4.06 -17.73
CA ALA A 89 2.10 4.32 -19.17
C ALA A 89 3.18 5.30 -19.67
N ALA A 90 3.41 6.39 -18.93
CA ALA A 90 4.46 7.36 -19.25
C ALA A 90 5.85 6.72 -19.19
N ARG A 91 6.12 5.88 -18.20
CA ARG A 91 7.38 5.17 -18.04
C ARG A 91 7.65 4.19 -19.18
N GLU A 92 6.61 3.52 -19.68
CA GLU A 92 6.76 2.50 -20.74
C GLU A 92 6.87 3.11 -22.15
N ARG A 93 6.09 4.16 -22.42
CA ARG A 93 5.91 4.70 -23.78
C ARG A 93 6.56 6.06 -23.99
N GLY A 94 7.07 6.69 -22.93
CA GLY A 94 7.61 8.04 -22.99
C GLY A 94 6.57 9.07 -23.45
N ASP A 95 7.00 10.07 -24.21
CA ASP A 95 6.13 11.18 -24.65
C ASP A 95 4.93 10.73 -25.51
N ALA A 96 5.06 9.64 -26.28
CA ALA A 96 3.97 9.12 -27.10
C ALA A 96 2.79 8.61 -26.23
N GLY A 97 3.06 7.99 -25.09
CA GLY A 97 2.03 7.54 -24.15
C GLY A 97 1.32 8.72 -23.49
N SER A 98 2.07 9.73 -23.10
CA SER A 98 1.53 10.95 -22.49
C SER A 98 0.58 11.70 -23.42
N THR A 99 0.90 11.79 -24.71
CA THR A 99 0.06 12.48 -25.72
C THR A 99 -1.28 11.76 -25.91
N SER A 100 -1.30 10.44 -25.97
CA SER A 100 -2.54 9.64 -26.13
C SER A 100 -3.49 9.78 -24.95
N LEU A 101 -2.96 9.95 -23.75
CA LEU A 101 -3.72 10.05 -22.51
C LEU A 101 -4.00 11.50 -22.05
N ALA A 102 -3.45 12.51 -22.75
CA ALA A 102 -3.54 13.90 -22.33
C ALA A 102 -4.97 14.39 -21.98
N PRO A 103 -6.02 14.07 -22.77
CA PRO A 103 -7.38 14.49 -22.43
C PRO A 103 -7.90 13.85 -21.12
N HIS A 104 -7.49 12.62 -20.85
CA HIS A 104 -7.89 11.90 -19.64
C HIS A 104 -7.09 12.38 -18.42
N LEU A 105 -5.79 12.69 -18.62
CA LEU A 105 -4.95 13.29 -17.57
C LEU A 105 -5.49 14.66 -17.14
N ALA A 106 -6.00 15.46 -18.07
CA ALA A 106 -6.63 16.75 -17.73
C ALA A 106 -7.83 16.57 -16.78
N GLU A 107 -8.62 15.51 -16.94
CA GLU A 107 -9.71 15.21 -15.99
C GLU A 107 -9.18 14.76 -14.62
N LEU A 108 -8.13 13.95 -14.57
CA LEU A 108 -7.48 13.56 -13.32
C LEU A 108 -6.90 14.77 -12.60
N ASP A 109 -6.23 15.66 -13.33
CA ASP A 109 -5.68 16.91 -12.80
C ASP A 109 -6.79 17.83 -12.24
N ARG A 110 -7.92 17.95 -12.95
CA ARG A 110 -9.08 18.71 -12.49
C ARG A 110 -9.61 18.21 -11.14
N LEU A 111 -9.71 16.88 -10.97
CA LEU A 111 -10.15 16.30 -9.70
C LEU A 111 -9.11 16.52 -8.60
N LEU A 112 -7.82 16.34 -8.91
CA LEU A 112 -6.74 16.58 -7.95
C LEU A 112 -6.73 18.02 -7.45
N GLU A 113 -6.81 18.98 -8.38
CA GLU A 113 -6.87 20.39 -8.05
C GLU A 113 -8.09 20.74 -7.19
N ALA A 114 -9.27 20.24 -7.53
CA ALA A 114 -10.48 20.44 -6.74
C ALA A 114 -10.30 19.88 -5.32
N ALA A 115 -9.72 18.69 -5.19
CA ALA A 115 -9.44 18.08 -3.91
C ALA A 115 -8.42 18.88 -3.07
N VAL A 116 -7.39 19.42 -3.72
CA VAL A 116 -6.36 20.27 -3.08
C VAL A 116 -6.88 21.67 -2.75
N ARG A 117 -7.84 22.21 -3.49
CA ARG A 117 -8.49 23.50 -3.16
C ARG A 117 -9.40 23.44 -1.94
N ARG A 118 -9.88 22.26 -1.55
CA ARG A 118 -10.72 22.13 -0.35
C ARG A 118 -9.95 22.66 0.88
N PRO A 119 -10.60 23.44 1.75
CA PRO A 119 -9.98 23.94 2.96
C PRO A 119 -9.38 22.83 3.84
N PRO A 120 -8.18 23.02 4.44
CA PRO A 120 -7.52 21.99 5.24
C PRO A 120 -8.34 21.46 6.42
N ASP A 121 -9.17 22.31 7.02
CA ASP A 121 -10.08 21.99 8.12
C ASP A 121 -11.25 21.08 7.69
N ARG A 122 -11.58 21.06 6.41
CA ARG A 122 -12.59 20.19 5.79
C ARG A 122 -12.01 18.87 5.26
N ARG A 123 -10.68 18.69 5.31
CA ARG A 123 -10.02 17.44 4.89
C ARG A 123 -9.84 16.51 6.08
N THR A 124 -10.38 15.32 5.98
CA THR A 124 -10.13 14.25 6.96
C THR A 124 -8.66 13.80 6.93
N LEU A 125 -8.22 13.05 7.95
CA LEU A 125 -6.90 12.41 7.92
C LEU A 125 -6.72 11.53 6.68
N ARG A 126 -7.78 10.81 6.29
CA ARG A 126 -7.80 9.97 5.09
C ARG A 126 -7.62 10.78 3.82
N ASP A 127 -8.34 11.89 3.67
CA ASP A 127 -8.22 12.76 2.50
C ASP A 127 -6.77 13.26 2.36
N ARG A 128 -6.17 13.73 3.44
CA ARG A 128 -4.78 14.22 3.45
C ARG A 128 -3.79 13.15 3.04
N ALA A 129 -3.93 11.94 3.58
CA ALA A 129 -3.03 10.83 3.27
C ALA A 129 -3.15 10.36 1.81
N LEU A 130 -4.39 10.27 1.29
CA LEU A 130 -4.62 9.90 -0.11
C LEU A 130 -4.20 10.99 -1.08
N LEU A 131 -4.38 12.28 -0.73
CA LEU A 131 -3.92 13.39 -1.55
C LEU A 131 -2.39 13.42 -1.65
N ALA A 132 -1.66 13.26 -0.55
CA ALA A 132 -0.20 13.16 -0.59
C ALA A 132 0.29 12.03 -1.53
N LEU A 133 -0.43 10.90 -1.55
CA LEU A 133 -0.16 9.81 -2.46
C LEU A 133 -0.44 10.18 -3.92
N CYS A 134 -1.57 10.87 -4.19
CA CYS A 134 -1.92 11.35 -5.53
C CYS A 134 -0.92 12.41 -6.06
N GLU A 135 -0.49 13.35 -5.21
CA GLU A 135 0.50 14.37 -5.57
C GLU A 135 1.86 13.74 -5.91
N ALA A 136 2.30 12.74 -5.15
CA ALA A 136 3.52 12.00 -5.45
C ALA A 136 3.42 11.23 -6.79
N GLU A 137 2.29 10.58 -7.07
CA GLU A 137 2.04 9.93 -8.37
C GLU A 137 1.98 10.93 -9.52
N ARG A 138 1.31 12.07 -9.31
CA ARG A 138 1.29 13.13 -10.34
C ARG A 138 2.70 13.62 -10.66
N GLY A 139 3.56 13.71 -9.64
CA GLY A 139 4.99 13.98 -9.80
C GLY A 139 5.69 12.91 -10.66
N ARG A 140 5.33 11.63 -10.54
CA ARG A 140 5.86 10.57 -11.41
C ARG A 140 5.44 10.76 -12.88
N VAL A 141 4.18 11.11 -13.11
CA VAL A 141 3.68 11.38 -14.47
C VAL A 141 4.45 12.53 -15.14
N SER A 142 4.79 13.58 -14.37
CA SER A 142 5.51 14.76 -14.87
C SER A 142 7.03 14.66 -14.77
N GLY A 143 7.56 13.57 -14.20
CA GLY A 143 9.01 13.40 -14.00
C GLY A 143 9.59 14.28 -12.87
N THR A 144 8.77 14.82 -11.98
CA THR A 144 9.17 15.70 -10.86
C THR A 144 9.10 15.03 -9.48
N ALA A 145 8.70 13.75 -9.43
CA ALA A 145 8.63 13.02 -8.16
C ALA A 145 10.02 12.88 -7.52
N SER A 146 10.07 13.07 -6.21
CA SER A 146 11.29 12.93 -5.39
C SER A 146 11.03 12.04 -4.17
N SER A 147 12.11 11.61 -3.52
CA SER A 147 12.03 10.88 -2.25
C SER A 147 11.31 11.68 -1.16
N ALA A 148 11.40 13.01 -1.17
CA ALA A 148 10.69 13.87 -0.23
C ALA A 148 9.16 13.78 -0.40
N HIS A 149 8.65 13.78 -1.64
CA HIS A 149 7.22 13.61 -1.91
C HIS A 149 6.72 12.26 -1.39
N TRP A 150 7.46 11.19 -1.66
CA TRP A 150 7.11 9.85 -1.20
C TRP A 150 7.26 9.69 0.32
N GLY A 151 8.25 10.33 0.94
CA GLY A 151 8.41 10.38 2.39
C GLY A 151 7.18 11.00 3.08
N SER A 152 6.71 12.15 2.58
CA SER A 152 5.49 12.79 3.09
C SER A 152 4.24 11.90 2.92
N ALA A 153 4.12 11.20 1.80
CA ALA A 153 3.02 10.25 1.59
C ALA A 153 3.09 9.07 2.57
N VAL A 154 4.30 8.51 2.82
CA VAL A 154 4.51 7.44 3.80
C VAL A 154 4.10 7.87 5.20
N GLU A 155 4.55 9.05 5.65
CA GLU A 155 4.20 9.57 6.98
C GLU A 155 2.68 9.73 7.15
N ALA A 156 2.01 10.33 6.17
CA ALA A 156 0.56 10.54 6.20
C ALA A 156 -0.21 9.20 6.20
N LEU A 157 0.24 8.21 5.42
CA LEU A 157 -0.37 6.89 5.34
C LEU A 157 -0.09 6.04 6.58
N ASP A 158 1.07 6.21 7.23
CA ASP A 158 1.38 5.56 8.51
C ASP A 158 0.41 6.00 9.60
N ALA A 159 0.12 7.30 9.66
CA ALA A 159 -0.87 7.85 10.60
C ALA A 159 -2.29 7.31 10.34
N LEU A 160 -2.63 7.06 9.08
CA LEU A 160 -3.94 6.50 8.69
C LEU A 160 -4.04 4.98 8.96
N GLY A 161 -2.94 4.25 8.93
CA GLY A 161 -2.92 2.79 9.06
C GLY A 161 -3.40 2.02 7.81
N ALA A 162 -3.44 2.65 6.65
CA ALA A 162 -3.88 2.07 5.37
C ALA A 162 -2.80 1.13 4.80
N VAL A 163 -2.88 -0.17 5.11
CA VAL A 163 -1.80 -1.17 4.86
C VAL A 163 -1.32 -1.19 3.42
N ALA A 164 -2.23 -1.27 2.46
CA ALA A 164 -1.88 -1.41 1.04
C ALA A 164 -1.22 -0.15 0.47
N GLN A 165 -1.81 1.01 0.74
CA GLN A 165 -1.27 2.30 0.28
C GLN A 165 0.07 2.61 0.96
N ARG A 166 0.22 2.23 2.25
CA ARG A 166 1.49 2.36 2.98
C ARG A 166 2.60 1.55 2.33
N ALA A 167 2.33 0.29 2.01
CA ALA A 167 3.30 -0.58 1.35
C ALA A 167 3.66 -0.04 -0.03
N TYR A 168 2.66 0.37 -0.81
CA TYR A 168 2.87 0.97 -2.11
C TYR A 168 3.77 2.22 -2.05
N ALA A 169 3.45 3.17 -1.16
CA ALA A 169 4.23 4.39 -0.99
C ALA A 169 5.70 4.10 -0.61
N ARG A 170 5.95 3.06 0.21
CA ARG A 170 7.31 2.64 0.55
C ARG A 170 8.08 2.06 -0.63
N VAL A 171 7.42 1.30 -1.49
CA VAL A 171 8.06 0.80 -2.73
C VAL A 171 8.47 1.97 -3.62
N ARG A 172 7.58 2.97 -3.76
CA ARG A 172 7.86 4.16 -4.57
C ARG A 172 8.92 5.07 -3.94
N LEU A 173 8.93 5.19 -2.61
CA LEU A 173 10.01 5.86 -1.88
C LEU A 173 11.36 5.21 -2.17
N ALA A 174 11.42 3.89 -2.12
CA ALA A 174 12.64 3.16 -2.43
C ALA A 174 13.10 3.38 -3.88
N GLU A 175 12.19 3.38 -4.85
CA GLU A 175 12.52 3.69 -6.25
C GLU A 175 13.10 5.12 -6.38
N ALA A 176 12.48 6.11 -5.72
CA ALA A 176 12.96 7.49 -5.76
C ALA A 176 14.35 7.63 -5.12
N LEU A 177 14.57 7.04 -3.93
CA LEU A 177 15.88 7.03 -3.26
C LEU A 177 16.97 6.40 -4.13
N LEU A 178 16.66 5.33 -4.86
CA LEU A 178 17.59 4.66 -5.76
C LEU A 178 17.90 5.50 -7.01
N THR A 179 16.92 6.28 -7.48
CA THR A 179 17.10 7.18 -8.64
C THR A 179 17.93 8.40 -8.27
N GLU A 180 17.79 8.91 -7.06
CA GLU A 180 18.54 10.05 -6.53
C GLU A 180 19.96 9.67 -6.07
N ASP A 181 20.39 8.42 -6.29
CA ASP A 181 21.66 7.86 -5.76
C ASP A 181 21.83 8.07 -4.24
N ALA A 182 20.69 8.17 -3.56
CA ALA A 182 20.61 8.33 -2.12
C ALA A 182 20.87 7.00 -1.40
N ALA A 183 20.85 7.00 -0.09
CA ALA A 183 21.23 5.87 0.76
C ALA A 183 20.55 4.57 0.39
N ARG A 184 21.24 3.65 -0.29
CA ARG A 184 20.76 2.30 -0.66
C ARG A 184 20.24 1.49 0.56
N PRO A 185 20.81 1.59 1.77
CA PRO A 185 20.26 0.95 2.96
C PRO A 185 18.82 1.40 3.25
N THR A 186 18.55 2.72 3.22
CA THR A 186 17.20 3.27 3.45
C THR A 186 16.18 2.77 2.42
N ALA A 187 16.60 2.63 1.14
CA ALA A 187 15.76 2.05 0.11
C ALA A 187 15.47 0.56 0.38
N ALA A 188 16.45 -0.20 0.86
CA ALA A 188 16.27 -1.59 1.24
C ALA A 188 15.33 -1.73 2.44
N ASP A 189 15.44 -0.86 3.45
CA ASP A 189 14.54 -0.85 4.61
C ASP A 189 13.10 -0.57 4.19
N ALA A 190 12.87 0.42 3.32
CA ALA A 190 11.54 0.73 2.80
C ALA A 190 10.92 -0.44 2.03
N LEU A 191 11.70 -1.17 1.22
CA LEU A 191 11.24 -2.37 0.52
C LEU A 191 10.92 -3.53 1.48
N ASN A 192 11.77 -3.75 2.49
CA ASN A 192 11.54 -4.79 3.50
C ASN A 192 10.25 -4.50 4.29
N GLU A 193 10.02 -3.26 4.72
CA GLU A 193 8.79 -2.86 5.38
C GLU A 193 7.55 -3.05 4.47
N ALA A 194 7.66 -2.76 3.17
CA ALA A 194 6.59 -3.00 2.22
C ALA A 194 6.25 -4.49 2.09
N VAL A 195 7.26 -5.36 1.99
CA VAL A 195 7.07 -6.81 1.90
C VAL A 195 6.49 -7.38 3.20
N GLU A 196 6.92 -6.88 4.36
CA GLU A 196 6.40 -7.30 5.66
C GLU A 196 4.89 -6.99 5.81
N LEU A 197 4.43 -5.84 5.32
CA LEU A 197 3.02 -5.49 5.33
C LEU A 197 2.14 -6.50 4.57
N PHE A 198 2.71 -7.20 3.59
CA PHE A 198 2.05 -8.25 2.80
C PHE A 198 2.57 -9.67 3.10
N ALA A 199 3.15 -9.90 4.25
CA ALA A 199 3.64 -11.23 4.62
C ALA A 199 2.55 -12.32 4.53
N ARG A 200 1.26 -11.95 4.73
CA ARG A 200 0.11 -12.86 4.63
C ARG A 200 -0.60 -12.84 3.28
N ALA A 201 -0.16 -12.03 2.35
CA ALA A 201 -0.71 -11.93 1.01
C ALA A 201 0.42 -12.04 -0.03
N PRO A 202 1.03 -13.24 -0.19
CA PRO A 202 2.22 -13.43 -1.02
C PRO A 202 1.96 -13.15 -2.51
N ARG A 203 0.71 -13.21 -2.94
CA ARG A 203 0.27 -12.90 -4.32
C ARG A 203 -0.09 -11.43 -4.52
N SER A 204 0.13 -10.55 -3.53
CA SER A 204 -0.17 -9.13 -3.67
C SER A 204 0.64 -8.50 -4.81
N PRO A 205 0.03 -7.73 -5.72
CA PRO A 205 0.73 -7.00 -6.78
C PRO A 205 1.75 -6.01 -6.23
N ILE A 206 1.51 -5.44 -5.05
CA ILE A 206 2.44 -4.51 -4.41
C ILE A 206 3.69 -5.26 -3.90
N ARG A 207 3.52 -6.47 -3.38
CA ARG A 207 4.66 -7.32 -3.02
C ARG A 207 5.50 -7.67 -4.25
N ALA A 208 4.86 -8.10 -5.33
CA ALA A 208 5.54 -8.39 -6.59
C ALA A 208 6.30 -7.16 -7.14
N LEU A 209 5.71 -5.95 -6.98
CA LEU A 209 6.37 -4.70 -7.33
C LEU A 209 7.62 -4.46 -6.48
N ALA A 210 7.54 -4.63 -5.15
CA ALA A 210 8.70 -4.49 -4.26
C ALA A 210 9.85 -5.44 -4.63
N GLU A 211 9.52 -6.70 -4.90
CA GLU A 211 10.49 -7.69 -5.35
C GLU A 211 11.11 -7.35 -6.72
N LYS A 212 10.31 -6.80 -7.64
CA LYS A 212 10.80 -6.31 -8.96
C LYS A 212 11.79 -5.16 -8.81
N VAL A 213 11.49 -4.21 -7.91
CA VAL A 213 12.39 -3.07 -7.60
C VAL A 213 13.69 -3.58 -6.97
N ALA A 214 13.60 -4.45 -5.97
CA ALA A 214 14.77 -5.01 -5.29
C ALA A 214 15.69 -5.77 -6.27
N ARG A 215 15.13 -6.62 -7.14
CA ARG A 215 15.90 -7.33 -8.17
C ARG A 215 16.64 -6.38 -9.11
N ARG A 216 15.95 -5.33 -9.61
CA ARG A 216 16.56 -4.33 -10.49
C ARG A 216 17.71 -3.58 -9.82
N ALA A 217 17.54 -3.24 -8.56
CA ALA A 217 18.53 -2.54 -7.75
C ALA A 217 19.63 -3.47 -7.18
N ARG A 218 19.53 -4.78 -7.39
CA ARG A 218 20.41 -5.80 -6.77
C ARG A 218 20.45 -5.66 -5.24
N LEU A 219 19.29 -5.37 -4.64
CA LEU A 219 19.09 -5.38 -3.20
C LEU A 219 18.59 -6.77 -2.77
N ARG A 220 19.11 -7.26 -1.65
CA ARG A 220 18.53 -8.42 -0.99
C ARG A 220 17.42 -7.92 -0.08
N LEU A 221 16.19 -8.39 -0.34
CA LEU A 221 15.12 -8.27 0.64
C LEU A 221 15.44 -9.25 1.77
N ALA A 222 15.12 -8.87 3.01
CA ALA A 222 15.14 -9.82 4.09
C ALA A 222 14.23 -10.98 3.67
N GLU A 223 14.78 -12.16 3.55
CA GLU A 223 14.00 -13.37 3.31
C GLU A 223 13.07 -13.52 4.51
N HIS A 224 11.85 -13.02 4.38
CA HIS A 224 10.77 -13.53 5.17
C HIS A 224 10.51 -14.90 4.57
N ASN A 225 11.28 -15.86 5.02
CA ASN A 225 11.02 -17.27 4.81
C ASN A 225 9.59 -17.51 5.31
N HIS A 226 8.61 -17.33 4.42
CA HIS A 226 7.58 -18.31 4.34
C HIS A 226 8.28 -19.53 3.70
N ASP A 227 9.22 -20.10 4.42
CA ASP A 227 9.43 -21.49 4.27
C ASP A 227 8.03 -22.08 4.29
N GLU A 228 7.68 -22.70 3.20
CA GLU A 228 7.04 -24.01 3.27
C GLU A 228 7.90 -24.77 4.26
N ALA A 229 7.76 -24.43 5.55
CA ALA A 229 8.27 -25.21 6.64
C ALA A 229 7.60 -26.54 6.41
N GLU A 230 8.40 -27.48 5.99
CA GLU A 230 8.11 -28.90 6.13
C GLU A 230 7.23 -29.10 7.36
N PRO A 231 6.18 -29.91 7.35
CA PRO A 231 5.19 -29.98 8.43
C PRO A 231 5.77 -30.47 9.78
N GLY A 232 7.01 -30.09 10.09
CA GLY A 232 7.80 -30.53 11.25
C GLY A 232 8.26 -29.46 12.23
N SER A 233 8.16 -28.13 11.93
CA SER A 233 8.74 -27.11 12.84
C SER A 233 7.76 -26.00 13.26
N ARG A 234 6.48 -26.29 13.43
CA ARG A 234 5.57 -25.36 14.11
C ARG A 234 5.64 -25.60 15.60
N ASP A 235 6.10 -24.59 16.34
CA ASP A 235 5.91 -24.52 17.78
C ASP A 235 4.42 -24.76 18.13
N ARG A 236 4.17 -25.32 19.33
CA ARG A 236 2.88 -25.66 19.92
C ARG A 236 1.80 -24.54 19.78
N PHE A 237 2.21 -23.31 19.51
CA PHE A 237 1.35 -22.12 19.37
C PHE A 237 1.26 -21.57 17.96
N GLY A 238 1.87 -22.22 16.95
CA GLY A 238 1.86 -21.75 15.56
C GLY A 238 2.64 -20.46 15.33
N LEU A 239 3.63 -20.19 16.17
CA LEU A 239 4.52 -19.03 16.05
C LEU A 239 5.55 -19.26 14.94
N THR A 240 5.94 -18.21 14.25
CA THR A 240 7.10 -18.22 13.38
C THR A 240 8.37 -18.18 14.21
N GLU A 241 9.51 -18.59 13.65
CA GLU A 241 10.80 -18.53 14.32
C GLU A 241 11.07 -17.13 14.91
N ARG A 242 10.78 -16.09 14.13
CA ARG A 242 10.93 -14.69 14.57
C ARG A 242 9.98 -14.29 15.70
N GLU A 243 8.73 -14.75 15.67
CA GLU A 243 7.80 -14.55 16.77
C GLU A 243 8.24 -15.32 18.02
N THR A 244 8.85 -16.50 17.86
CA THR A 244 9.42 -17.29 18.95
C THR A 244 10.63 -16.58 19.58
N GLU A 245 11.52 -15.99 18.77
CA GLU A 245 12.64 -15.17 19.27
C GLU A 245 12.14 -13.94 20.05
N VAL A 246 11.15 -13.21 19.48
CA VAL A 246 10.53 -12.07 20.17
C VAL A 246 9.86 -12.52 21.44
N LEU A 247 9.14 -13.65 21.45
CA LEU A 247 8.48 -14.20 22.64
C LEU A 247 9.51 -14.56 23.72
N ARG A 248 10.65 -15.16 23.37
CA ARG A 248 11.73 -15.45 24.30
C ARG A 248 12.26 -14.19 24.97
N LEU A 249 12.56 -13.14 24.18
CA LEU A 249 13.04 -11.87 24.72
C LEU A 249 11.98 -11.12 25.54
N LEU A 250 10.69 -11.31 25.23
CA LEU A 250 9.59 -10.86 26.07
C LEU A 250 9.59 -11.57 27.44
N GLY A 251 9.88 -12.87 27.47
CA GLY A 251 10.05 -13.64 28.68
C GLY A 251 11.19 -13.11 29.57
N GLU A 252 12.22 -12.54 28.97
CA GLU A 252 13.33 -11.84 29.65
C GLU A 252 12.97 -10.43 30.09
N ALA A 253 11.71 -10.01 29.96
CA ALA A 253 11.19 -8.67 30.29
C ALA A 253 11.84 -7.51 29.50
N ARG A 254 12.41 -7.79 28.31
CA ARG A 254 13.02 -6.77 27.43
C ARG A 254 11.98 -5.81 26.91
N THR A 255 12.34 -4.55 26.74
CA THR A 255 11.54 -3.53 26.05
C THR A 255 11.59 -3.73 24.52
N ASN A 256 10.66 -3.13 23.77
CA ASN A 256 10.69 -3.19 22.29
C ASN A 256 11.99 -2.61 21.70
N ARG A 257 12.59 -1.64 22.37
CA ARG A 257 13.89 -1.07 21.98
C ARG A 257 15.00 -2.11 22.12
N GLU A 258 15.13 -2.74 23.29
CA GLU A 258 16.14 -3.76 23.56
C GLU A 258 15.97 -5.01 22.70
N ILE A 259 14.70 -5.39 22.42
CA ILE A 259 14.39 -6.48 21.48
C ILE A 259 14.83 -6.07 20.06
N GLY A 260 14.55 -4.84 19.66
CA GLY A 260 14.97 -4.32 18.35
C GLY A 260 16.50 -4.32 18.19
N GLU A 261 17.22 -3.86 19.21
CA GLU A 261 18.70 -3.88 19.25
C GLU A 261 19.24 -5.33 19.18
N ALA A 262 18.66 -6.26 19.94
CA ALA A 262 19.08 -7.67 19.96
C ALA A 262 18.81 -8.41 18.63
N LEU A 263 17.74 -8.01 17.93
CA LEU A 263 17.28 -8.68 16.72
C LEU A 263 17.60 -7.89 15.44
N PHE A 264 18.30 -6.76 15.54
CA PHE A 264 18.67 -5.87 14.44
C PHE A 264 17.46 -5.38 13.63
N ILE A 265 16.36 -5.02 14.33
CA ILE A 265 15.13 -4.48 13.74
C ILE A 265 14.64 -3.23 14.49
N SER A 266 13.77 -2.43 13.86
CA SER A 266 13.23 -1.24 14.53
C SER A 266 12.32 -1.60 15.71
N PRO A 267 12.25 -0.76 16.77
CA PRO A 267 11.31 -0.96 17.88
C PRO A 267 9.85 -1.02 17.40
N LYS A 268 9.54 -0.38 16.28
CA LYS A 268 8.22 -0.40 15.63
C LYS A 268 7.93 -1.76 15.01
N THR A 269 8.91 -2.37 14.35
CA THR A 269 8.84 -3.73 13.82
C THR A 269 8.63 -4.74 14.94
N VAL A 270 9.31 -4.58 16.08
CA VAL A 270 9.07 -5.38 17.28
C VAL A 270 7.63 -5.26 17.76
N SER A 271 7.04 -4.05 17.76
CA SER A 271 5.63 -3.86 18.13
C SER A 271 4.67 -4.66 17.25
N VAL A 272 4.95 -4.77 15.95
CA VAL A 272 4.15 -5.57 15.02
C VAL A 272 4.24 -7.06 15.38
N HIS A 273 5.45 -7.57 15.59
CA HIS A 273 5.64 -8.97 16.01
C HIS A 273 4.97 -9.26 17.36
N VAL A 274 5.09 -8.36 18.34
CA VAL A 274 4.41 -8.49 19.64
C VAL A 274 2.90 -8.56 19.48
N THR A 275 2.30 -7.71 18.64
CA THR A 275 0.86 -7.73 18.37
C THR A 275 0.44 -9.04 17.70
N SER A 276 1.19 -9.51 16.72
CA SER A 276 0.92 -10.77 16.01
C SER A 276 1.02 -11.98 16.94
N LEU A 277 2.11 -12.10 17.70
CA LEU A 277 2.30 -13.21 18.62
C LEU A 277 1.25 -13.23 19.75
N MET A 278 0.87 -12.07 20.30
CA MET A 278 -0.18 -11.99 21.32
C MET A 278 -1.52 -12.51 20.82
N ARG A 279 -1.86 -12.20 19.56
CA ARG A 279 -3.08 -12.71 18.92
C ARG A 279 -3.01 -14.24 18.72
N LYS A 280 -1.86 -14.78 18.28
CA LYS A 280 -1.66 -16.23 18.10
C LYS A 280 -1.70 -16.97 19.42
N LEU A 281 -1.17 -16.38 20.50
CA LEU A 281 -1.21 -16.91 21.85
C LEU A 281 -2.58 -16.74 22.54
N GLY A 282 -3.53 -15.99 21.93
CA GLY A 282 -4.84 -15.72 22.50
C GLY A 282 -4.80 -14.83 23.75
N VAL A 283 -3.72 -14.02 23.94
CA VAL A 283 -3.56 -13.15 25.11
C VAL A 283 -3.77 -11.69 24.75
N ARG A 284 -4.31 -10.92 25.71
CA ARG A 284 -4.60 -9.49 25.50
C ARG A 284 -3.54 -8.56 26.08
N ARG A 285 -2.67 -9.04 26.94
CA ARG A 285 -1.65 -8.22 27.63
C ARG A 285 -0.26 -8.78 27.39
N ARG A 286 0.70 -7.88 27.15
CA ARG A 286 2.12 -8.20 27.02
C ARG A 286 2.66 -9.05 28.18
N ALA A 287 2.23 -8.74 29.41
CA ALA A 287 2.63 -9.48 30.61
C ALA A 287 2.19 -10.96 30.57
N ASP A 288 1.04 -11.26 29.95
CA ASP A 288 0.55 -12.64 29.81
C ASP A 288 1.37 -13.40 28.78
N ALA A 289 1.76 -12.76 27.69
CA ALA A 289 2.69 -13.34 26.70
C ALA A 289 4.07 -13.64 27.33
N ALA A 290 4.62 -12.69 28.10
CA ALA A 290 5.88 -12.88 28.82
C ALA A 290 5.82 -14.00 29.86
N ARG A 291 4.67 -14.17 30.51
CA ARG A 291 4.47 -15.29 31.46
C ARG A 291 4.42 -16.65 30.75
N LEU A 292 3.75 -16.73 29.59
CA LEU A 292 3.73 -17.95 28.79
C LEU A 292 5.12 -18.31 28.29
N ALA A 293 5.91 -17.31 27.83
CA ALA A 293 7.28 -17.52 27.41
C ALA A 293 8.15 -18.15 28.52
N ARG A 294 8.06 -17.61 29.75
CA ARG A 294 8.80 -18.15 30.90
C ARG A 294 8.39 -19.57 31.27
N LYS A 295 7.11 -19.90 31.11
CA LYS A 295 6.61 -21.26 31.37
C LYS A 295 7.09 -22.26 30.33
N ALA A 296 7.14 -21.85 29.04
CA ALA A 296 7.60 -22.71 27.95
C ALA A 296 9.13 -22.96 27.94
N VAL A 297 9.92 -22.13 28.62
CA VAL A 297 11.38 -22.31 28.79
C VAL A 297 11.70 -23.24 29.96
N LEU A 298 10.74 -23.52 30.86
CA LEU A 298 10.91 -24.37 32.04
C LEU A 298 10.36 -25.79 31.84
N GLU A 299 9.70 -26.07 30.72
CA GLU A 299 9.25 -27.40 30.26
C GLU A 299 10.17 -27.91 29.12
#